data_ca5c9de9a0ab6668640be3a2e20ec946
#
_entry.id   ca5c9de9a0ab6668640be3a2e20ec946
#
_cell.length_a   1.000
_cell.length_b   1.000
_cell.length_c   1.000
_cell.angle_alpha   90.00
_cell.angle_beta   90.00
_cell.angle_gamma   90.00
#
_symmetry.space_group_name_H-M   'P 1'
#
loop_
_entity.id
_entity.type
_entity.pdbx_description
1 polymer ?
#
loop_
_entity_poly.entity_id
_entity_poly.type
_entity_poly.pdbx_seq_one_letter_code
_entity_poly.pdbx_strand_id
1 'polypeptide(L)'
;MTPQETRFPFYSTLFAGIATGVAAWLGAEHWPDGLMAQKAVAVAITFVFVFAGAFLFTARTRRSAPNWALAAGIAVAIGLSAIWLIANTFKPEGGSYEGSSGLVTSWWVTIVPLLFALLPFVQCDFQKNQSFMSDILSVELYRKYWENLFILAFAGLLVGIYWLVAMLGASLFDILGIRGPGRFVESPPVGWTASAIIFALGISLGCRYPNLLSMLSGLIATVCRAILPPVAAFMIAFAVTLPIVGLELIWSTGRSTPMLLAMILVAVVSLNGAALCGGERNPYPQWLRAGIYVLVGLLPIFALLAGYSLYQRIEQYGLTPDRYYSALFVVFALALTLSYSVIFLAKRTSWRAMLNSVNTPIILSAVWVALLTLTPWLNPQEVSASNQFARLKAGEISVEDIDLGLFRYHLGRSGEEKLAQIRALTEKEGALSEAEATVLAQRLDVLESAQYYYDWEQKQRLAELYSKQAGVEWLNEGVADKAAFERSIEPELCREQLCFALTVDLDDDGEEEVLIADSPEYIYDLKVYDLDEAGAWNKVGRLIMPSSSYYYNEDLLGVLKRGQYRLELPRYMSIHFGGTVMSFSPMRSE
;
A
#
# COMPACT_ATOMS: atom_id res chain seq x y z
N MET A 1 23.82 33.34 -28.59
CA MET A 1 23.10 32.07 -28.88
C MET A 1 22.49 32.16 -30.23
N THR A 2 22.95 31.40 -31.21
CA THR A 2 22.45 31.43 -32.57
C THR A 2 21.07 30.78 -32.66
N PRO A 3 20.16 31.22 -33.52
CA PRO A 3 18.76 30.73 -33.60
C PRO A 3 18.61 29.24 -33.98
N GLN A 4 19.67 28.57 -34.34
CA GLN A 4 19.65 27.15 -34.73
C GLN A 4 19.65 26.16 -33.54
N GLU A 5 19.89 26.60 -32.29
CA GLU A 5 20.01 25.70 -31.12
C GLU A 5 18.67 25.35 -30.44
N THR A 6 17.54 25.83 -30.96
CA THR A 6 16.27 25.76 -30.24
C THR A 6 15.14 25.03 -30.97
N ARG A 7 15.39 24.25 -32.00
CA ARG A 7 14.32 23.43 -32.56
C ARG A 7 13.96 22.32 -31.56
N PHE A 8 12.80 22.51 -30.94
CA PHE A 8 12.19 21.51 -30.07
C PHE A 8 11.97 20.23 -30.89
N PRO A 9 12.44 19.07 -30.45
CA PRO A 9 12.22 17.82 -31.15
C PRO A 9 10.79 17.34 -30.91
N PHE A 10 9.80 18.16 -31.30
CA PHE A 10 8.38 17.94 -31.06
C PHE A 10 7.93 16.56 -31.55
N TYR A 11 8.31 16.21 -32.77
CA TYR A 11 7.90 14.93 -33.34
C TYR A 11 8.51 13.73 -32.62
N SER A 12 9.75 13.80 -32.20
CA SER A 12 10.40 12.71 -31.45
C SER A 12 9.86 12.59 -30.04
N THR A 13 9.51 13.70 -29.38
CA THR A 13 8.81 13.72 -28.09
C THR A 13 7.41 13.13 -28.20
N LEU A 14 6.67 13.53 -29.24
CA LEU A 14 5.34 12.98 -29.53
C LEU A 14 5.41 11.48 -29.81
N PHE A 15 6.38 11.04 -30.61
CA PHE A 15 6.61 9.62 -30.89
C PHE A 15 6.93 8.82 -29.62
N ALA A 16 7.82 9.34 -28.76
CA ALA A 16 8.14 8.70 -27.49
C ALA A 16 6.90 8.60 -26.58
N GLY A 17 6.07 9.64 -26.50
CA GLY A 17 4.81 9.63 -25.76
C GLY A 17 3.81 8.61 -26.32
N ILE A 18 3.61 8.56 -27.64
CA ILE A 18 2.73 7.58 -28.29
C ILE A 18 3.25 6.15 -28.03
N ALA A 19 4.54 5.88 -28.25
CA ALA A 19 5.12 4.57 -28.03
C ALA A 19 4.94 4.09 -26.58
N THR A 20 5.18 4.98 -25.62
CA THR A 20 4.99 4.69 -24.19
C THR A 20 3.52 4.45 -23.84
N GLY A 21 2.60 5.27 -24.38
CA GLY A 21 1.17 5.12 -24.14
C GLY A 21 0.58 3.85 -24.74
N VAL A 22 0.97 3.51 -25.98
CA VAL A 22 0.57 2.25 -26.61
C VAL A 22 1.14 1.05 -25.85
N ALA A 23 2.41 1.10 -25.43
CA ALA A 23 3.01 0.05 -24.62
C ALA A 23 2.28 -0.13 -23.28
N ALA A 24 1.90 0.97 -22.61
CA ALA A 24 1.13 0.93 -21.37
C ALA A 24 -0.27 0.32 -21.57
N TRP A 25 -0.97 0.74 -22.63
CA TRP A 25 -2.28 0.19 -22.99
C TRP A 25 -2.22 -1.30 -23.32
N LEU A 26 -1.27 -1.72 -24.15
CA LEU A 26 -1.09 -3.14 -24.47
C LEU A 26 -0.76 -3.98 -23.23
N GLY A 27 0.03 -3.46 -22.32
CA GLY A 27 0.35 -4.12 -21.05
C GLY A 27 -0.81 -4.16 -20.05
N ALA A 28 -1.75 -3.22 -20.12
CA ALA A 28 -2.90 -3.19 -19.21
C ALA A 28 -4.09 -4.02 -19.72
N GLU A 29 -4.36 -4.00 -21.03
CA GLU A 29 -5.61 -4.52 -21.60
C GLU A 29 -5.43 -5.75 -22.50
N HIS A 30 -4.22 -5.95 -23.07
CA HIS A 30 -3.97 -6.96 -24.10
C HIS A 30 -2.80 -7.86 -23.71
N TRP A 31 -2.92 -8.47 -22.53
CA TRP A 31 -1.90 -9.39 -22.07
C TRP A 31 -2.01 -10.71 -22.86
N PRO A 32 -0.93 -11.21 -23.46
CA PRO A 32 -1.00 -12.40 -24.30
C PRO A 32 -1.17 -13.68 -23.47
N ASP A 33 -1.76 -14.69 -24.07
CA ASP A 33 -1.78 -16.03 -23.53
C ASP A 33 -0.41 -16.72 -23.68
N GLY A 34 -0.03 -17.48 -22.66
CA GLY A 34 1.20 -18.27 -22.66
C GLY A 34 2.43 -17.52 -22.10
N LEU A 35 3.11 -18.21 -21.19
CA LEU A 35 4.20 -17.66 -20.36
C LEU A 35 5.35 -17.06 -21.18
N MET A 36 5.70 -17.65 -22.32
CA MET A 36 6.79 -17.14 -23.17
C MET A 36 6.41 -15.83 -23.87
N ALA A 37 5.18 -15.72 -24.38
CA ALA A 37 4.68 -14.49 -24.98
C ALA A 37 4.58 -13.36 -23.92
N GLN A 38 4.12 -13.68 -22.73
CA GLN A 38 4.06 -12.76 -21.59
C GLN A 38 5.44 -12.21 -21.22
N LYS A 39 6.46 -13.08 -21.14
CA LYS A 39 7.85 -12.65 -20.89
C LYS A 39 8.37 -11.71 -22.00
N ALA A 40 8.12 -12.04 -23.26
CA ALA A 40 8.55 -11.22 -24.38
C ALA A 40 7.89 -9.83 -24.39
N VAL A 41 6.59 -9.77 -24.13
CA VAL A 41 5.82 -8.51 -24.02
C VAL A 41 6.29 -7.68 -22.83
N ALA A 42 6.50 -8.27 -21.67
CA ALA A 42 7.02 -7.57 -20.49
C ALA A 42 8.39 -6.92 -20.76
N VAL A 43 9.29 -7.64 -21.39
CA VAL A 43 10.62 -7.11 -21.79
C VAL A 43 10.47 -5.97 -22.78
N ALA A 44 9.64 -6.12 -23.82
CA ALA A 44 9.43 -5.09 -24.84
C ALA A 44 8.84 -3.80 -24.24
N ILE A 45 7.81 -3.92 -23.40
CA ILE A 45 7.22 -2.78 -22.69
C ILE A 45 8.26 -2.10 -21.81
N THR A 46 8.98 -2.87 -21.00
CA THR A 46 10.04 -2.33 -20.13
C THR A 46 11.10 -1.57 -20.93
N PHE A 47 11.51 -2.14 -22.06
CA PHE A 47 12.50 -1.51 -22.94
C PHE A 47 11.98 -0.17 -23.49
N VAL A 48 10.74 -0.11 -23.96
CA VAL A 48 10.11 1.14 -24.45
C VAL A 48 10.11 2.20 -23.34
N PHE A 49 9.69 1.86 -22.11
CA PHE A 49 9.66 2.80 -20.99
C PHE A 49 11.06 3.34 -20.63
N VAL A 50 12.06 2.47 -20.52
CA VAL A 50 13.42 2.87 -20.15
C VAL A 50 14.04 3.76 -21.24
N PHE A 51 13.93 3.36 -22.50
CA PHE A 51 14.51 4.14 -23.61
C PHE A 51 13.76 5.45 -23.86
N ALA A 52 12.43 5.47 -23.83
CA ALA A 52 11.65 6.69 -23.95
C ALA A 52 11.97 7.67 -22.82
N GLY A 53 12.05 7.18 -21.58
CA GLY A 53 12.46 7.98 -20.43
C GLY A 53 13.87 8.55 -20.58
N ALA A 54 14.86 7.70 -20.88
CA ALA A 54 16.23 8.14 -21.11
C ALA A 54 16.31 9.17 -22.24
N PHE A 55 15.62 8.92 -23.36
CA PHE A 55 15.58 9.83 -24.51
C PHE A 55 14.99 11.20 -24.13
N LEU A 56 13.83 11.22 -23.48
CA LEU A 56 13.14 12.47 -23.10
C LEU A 56 14.00 13.34 -22.19
N PHE A 57 14.68 12.75 -21.22
CA PHE A 57 15.53 13.48 -20.28
C PHE A 57 16.91 13.87 -20.85
N THR A 58 17.40 13.20 -21.88
CA THR A 58 18.74 13.46 -22.48
C THR A 58 18.69 14.26 -23.77
N ALA A 59 17.54 14.39 -24.41
CA ALA A 59 17.37 15.09 -25.68
C ALA A 59 17.87 16.54 -25.71
N ARG A 60 18.09 17.16 -24.53
CA ARG A 60 18.64 18.50 -24.35
C ARG A 60 20.15 18.60 -24.38
N THR A 61 20.87 17.56 -24.02
CA THR A 61 22.33 17.59 -23.84
C THR A 61 23.07 17.44 -25.17
N ARG A 62 23.05 18.50 -26.01
CA ARG A 62 23.84 18.52 -27.25
C ARG A 62 25.36 18.61 -27.04
N ARG A 63 25.82 18.93 -25.82
CA ARG A 63 27.27 19.05 -25.50
C ARG A 63 27.92 17.76 -25.06
N SER A 64 27.14 16.82 -24.55
CA SER A 64 27.62 15.47 -24.20
C SER A 64 26.68 14.45 -24.82
N ALA A 65 27.22 13.48 -25.55
CA ALA A 65 26.42 12.36 -26.00
C ALA A 65 25.87 11.61 -24.76
N PRO A 66 24.56 11.34 -24.70
CA PRO A 66 24.02 10.53 -23.61
C PRO A 66 24.74 9.19 -23.54
N ASN A 67 24.93 8.68 -22.33
CA ASN A 67 25.56 7.37 -22.17
C ASN A 67 24.55 6.26 -22.54
N TRP A 68 24.37 6.06 -23.85
CA TRP A 68 23.44 5.05 -24.39
C TRP A 68 23.82 3.62 -24.01
N ALA A 69 25.12 3.35 -23.81
CA ALA A 69 25.58 2.04 -23.35
C ALA A 69 25.07 1.77 -21.92
N LEU A 70 25.12 2.78 -21.03
CA LEU A 70 24.57 2.67 -19.69
C LEU A 70 23.04 2.53 -19.72
N ALA A 71 22.35 3.33 -20.55
CA ALA A 71 20.90 3.22 -20.71
C ALA A 71 20.48 1.83 -21.22
N ALA A 72 21.24 1.27 -22.19
CA ALA A 72 21.01 -0.08 -22.66
C ALA A 72 21.26 -1.13 -21.55
N GLY A 73 22.33 -1.00 -20.78
CA GLY A 73 22.61 -1.89 -19.66
C GLY A 73 21.49 -1.88 -18.60
N ILE A 74 20.98 -0.68 -18.26
CA ILE A 74 19.83 -0.52 -17.36
C ILE A 74 18.59 -1.21 -17.94
N ALA A 75 18.28 -0.99 -19.22
CA ALA A 75 17.12 -1.60 -19.88
C ALA A 75 17.21 -3.14 -19.88
N VAL A 76 18.40 -3.69 -20.12
CA VAL A 76 18.63 -5.15 -20.06
C VAL A 76 18.42 -5.66 -18.63
N ALA A 77 19.01 -5.02 -17.63
CA ALA A 77 18.88 -5.44 -16.23
C ALA A 77 17.41 -5.44 -15.76
N ILE A 78 16.66 -4.38 -16.09
CA ILE A 78 15.24 -4.28 -15.75
C ILE A 78 14.42 -5.28 -16.58
N GLY A 79 14.76 -5.49 -17.86
CA GLY A 79 14.12 -6.51 -18.70
C GLY A 79 14.28 -7.92 -18.14
N LEU A 80 15.48 -8.26 -17.63
CA LEU A 80 15.71 -9.54 -16.94
C LEU A 80 14.87 -9.66 -15.66
N SER A 81 14.77 -8.57 -14.89
CA SER A 81 13.88 -8.56 -13.71
C SER A 81 12.40 -8.72 -14.07
N ALA A 82 11.96 -8.18 -15.21
CA ALA A 82 10.60 -8.38 -15.72
C ALA A 82 10.34 -9.84 -16.12
N ILE A 83 11.32 -10.53 -16.74
CA ILE A 83 11.23 -11.97 -17.02
C ILE A 83 11.05 -12.77 -15.73
N TRP A 84 11.83 -12.42 -14.70
CA TRP A 84 11.72 -13.05 -13.39
C TRP A 84 10.34 -12.76 -12.75
N LEU A 85 9.86 -11.51 -12.82
CA LEU A 85 8.52 -11.13 -12.33
C LEU A 85 7.45 -12.01 -12.96
N ILE A 86 7.41 -12.10 -14.29
CA ILE A 86 6.42 -12.89 -15.03
C ILE A 86 6.48 -14.38 -14.65
N ALA A 87 7.69 -14.92 -14.47
CA ALA A 87 7.85 -16.32 -14.05
C ALA A 87 7.32 -16.62 -12.64
N ASN A 88 7.21 -15.61 -11.78
CA ASN A 88 6.68 -15.74 -10.42
C ASN A 88 5.24 -15.22 -10.28
N THR A 89 4.70 -14.62 -11.34
CA THR A 89 3.32 -14.10 -11.38
C THR A 89 2.37 -15.09 -12.06
N PHE A 90 2.82 -15.73 -13.13
CA PHE A 90 1.98 -16.61 -13.97
C PHE A 90 2.43 -18.07 -13.88
N LYS A 91 1.44 -18.98 -13.84
CA LYS A 91 1.66 -20.42 -13.83
C LYS A 91 1.99 -20.93 -15.24
N PRO A 92 2.85 -21.96 -15.39
CA PRO A 92 3.16 -22.55 -16.68
C PRO A 92 1.93 -23.13 -17.41
N GLU A 93 0.96 -23.61 -16.64
CA GLU A 93 -0.28 -24.24 -17.11
C GLU A 93 -1.37 -23.23 -17.48
N GLY A 94 -1.11 -21.93 -17.26
CA GLY A 94 -2.05 -20.83 -17.45
C GLY A 94 -2.60 -20.29 -16.11
N GLY A 95 -3.06 -19.03 -16.16
CA GLY A 95 -3.50 -18.30 -14.97
C GLY A 95 -2.34 -17.67 -14.17
N SER A 96 -2.68 -16.96 -13.11
CA SER A 96 -1.72 -16.32 -12.20
C SER A 96 -1.66 -17.05 -10.85
N TYR A 97 -0.53 -16.93 -10.17
CA TYR A 97 -0.45 -17.30 -8.75
C TYR A 97 -1.32 -16.34 -7.93
N GLU A 98 -2.08 -16.86 -6.99
CA GLU A 98 -2.81 -16.02 -6.06
C GLU A 98 -1.84 -15.15 -5.25
N GLY A 99 -2.23 -13.91 -4.94
CA GLY A 99 -1.33 -12.96 -4.26
C GLY A 99 -0.17 -12.38 -5.09
N SER A 100 -0.08 -12.72 -6.36
CA SER A 100 0.95 -12.16 -7.27
C SER A 100 0.83 -10.65 -7.49
N SER A 101 -0.32 -10.04 -7.21
CA SER A 101 -0.51 -8.58 -7.23
C SER A 101 0.45 -7.85 -6.29
N GLY A 102 0.73 -8.43 -5.12
CA GLY A 102 1.72 -7.91 -4.18
C GLY A 102 3.13 -7.90 -4.77
N LEU A 103 3.52 -8.95 -5.51
CA LEU A 103 4.80 -9.03 -6.21
C LEU A 103 4.91 -7.99 -7.32
N VAL A 104 3.86 -7.80 -8.11
CA VAL A 104 3.80 -6.77 -9.18
C VAL A 104 3.92 -5.37 -8.57
N THR A 105 3.20 -5.09 -7.48
CA THR A 105 3.29 -3.82 -6.77
C THR A 105 4.69 -3.58 -6.22
N SER A 106 5.29 -4.57 -5.57
CA SER A 106 6.66 -4.51 -5.04
C SER A 106 7.67 -4.25 -6.15
N TRP A 107 7.49 -4.86 -7.31
CA TRP A 107 8.34 -4.63 -8.50
C TRP A 107 8.27 -3.17 -8.97
N TRP A 108 7.06 -2.60 -9.11
CA TRP A 108 6.89 -1.20 -9.51
C TRP A 108 7.46 -0.23 -8.48
N VAL A 109 7.19 -0.46 -7.19
CA VAL A 109 7.74 0.35 -6.08
C VAL A 109 9.26 0.33 -6.07
N THR A 110 9.87 -0.74 -6.54
CA THR A 110 11.34 -0.88 -6.63
C THR A 110 11.89 -0.26 -7.92
N ILE A 111 11.31 -0.55 -9.08
CA ILE A 111 11.84 -0.15 -10.39
C ILE A 111 11.71 1.35 -10.64
N VAL A 112 10.63 1.99 -10.23
CA VAL A 112 10.42 3.43 -10.49
C VAL A 112 11.47 4.28 -9.75
N PRO A 113 11.72 4.13 -8.43
CA PRO A 113 12.81 4.82 -7.77
C PRO A 113 14.20 4.46 -8.30
N LEU A 114 14.40 3.20 -8.71
CA LEU A 114 15.64 2.73 -9.32
C LEU A 114 15.94 3.50 -10.61
N LEU A 115 14.98 3.57 -11.53
CA LEU A 115 15.10 4.33 -12.77
C LEU A 115 15.39 5.80 -12.50
N PHE A 116 14.67 6.40 -11.55
CA PHE A 116 14.92 7.77 -11.12
C PHE A 116 16.34 7.96 -10.59
N ALA A 117 16.83 7.03 -9.76
CA ALA A 117 18.16 7.08 -9.18
C ALA A 117 19.29 6.91 -10.22
N LEU A 118 19.06 6.11 -11.26
CA LEU A 118 20.04 5.87 -12.34
C LEU A 118 20.02 6.95 -13.44
N LEU A 119 18.92 7.69 -13.57
CA LEU A 119 18.75 8.68 -14.64
C LEU A 119 19.85 9.76 -14.65
N PRO A 120 20.28 10.37 -13.53
CA PRO A 120 21.35 11.37 -13.54
C PRO A 120 22.68 10.84 -14.09
N PHE A 121 22.97 9.54 -13.91
CA PHE A 121 24.19 8.91 -14.45
C PHE A 121 24.15 8.79 -15.98
N VAL A 122 22.98 8.63 -16.56
CA VAL A 122 22.80 8.64 -18.04
C VAL A 122 22.96 10.07 -18.59
N GLN A 123 22.59 11.08 -17.78
CA GLN A 123 22.61 12.49 -18.18
C GLN A 123 23.98 13.17 -18.01
N CYS A 124 24.83 12.69 -17.10
CA CYS A 124 26.14 13.27 -16.82
C CYS A 124 27.20 12.74 -17.76
N ASP A 125 28.05 13.65 -18.25
CA ASP A 125 29.23 13.30 -19.03
C ASP A 125 30.39 13.04 -18.07
N PHE A 126 30.69 11.75 -17.87
CA PHE A 126 31.82 11.35 -17.04
C PHE A 126 33.12 11.65 -17.77
N GLN A 127 33.86 12.69 -17.34
CA GLN A 127 35.11 13.06 -17.97
C GLN A 127 36.15 11.95 -17.80
N LYS A 128 36.75 11.55 -18.92
CA LYS A 128 37.73 10.43 -18.99
C LYS A 128 38.94 10.58 -18.06
N ASN A 129 39.20 11.76 -17.50
CA ASN A 129 40.39 12.08 -16.73
C ASN A 129 40.14 12.28 -15.23
N GLN A 130 38.94 12.17 -14.73
CA GLN A 130 38.64 12.26 -13.31
C GLN A 130 38.35 10.88 -12.71
N SER A 131 38.65 10.72 -11.42
CA SER A 131 38.31 9.48 -10.71
C SER A 131 36.79 9.31 -10.73
N PHE A 132 36.30 8.11 -11.08
CA PHE A 132 34.88 7.73 -11.02
C PHE A 132 34.23 8.12 -9.69
N MET A 133 34.99 8.01 -8.59
CA MET A 133 34.53 8.39 -7.26
C MET A 133 34.32 9.90 -7.12
N SER A 134 35.15 10.76 -7.75
CA SER A 134 34.97 12.21 -7.71
C SER A 134 33.72 12.66 -8.50
N ASP A 135 33.41 11.96 -9.57
CA ASP A 135 32.23 12.25 -10.40
C ASP A 135 30.94 11.84 -9.69
N ILE A 136 30.94 10.69 -9.01
CA ILE A 136 29.80 10.23 -8.17
C ILE A 136 29.51 11.19 -7.02
N LEU A 137 30.55 11.79 -6.42
CA LEU A 137 30.41 12.72 -5.30
C LEU A 137 30.16 14.17 -5.76
N SER A 138 29.98 14.39 -7.06
CA SER A 138 29.85 15.73 -7.64
C SER A 138 28.55 16.42 -7.22
N VAL A 139 28.64 17.73 -6.99
CA VAL A 139 27.47 18.60 -6.76
C VAL A 139 26.55 18.62 -7.98
N GLU A 140 27.09 18.38 -9.17
CA GLU A 140 26.32 18.36 -10.41
C GLU A 140 25.35 17.19 -10.46
N LEU A 141 25.77 15.99 -10.07
CA LEU A 141 24.92 14.82 -9.99
C LEU A 141 23.73 15.02 -9.02
N TYR A 142 24.02 15.58 -7.83
CA TYR A 142 22.98 15.91 -6.87
C TYR A 142 21.97 16.94 -7.39
N ARG A 143 22.46 17.97 -8.08
CA ARG A 143 21.59 18.97 -8.71
C ARG A 143 20.67 18.32 -9.76
N LYS A 144 21.16 17.33 -10.51
CA LYS A 144 20.36 16.60 -11.50
C LYS A 144 19.21 15.82 -10.87
N TYR A 145 19.39 15.22 -9.69
CA TYR A 145 18.27 14.58 -8.97
C TYR A 145 17.13 15.56 -8.71
N TRP A 146 17.44 16.75 -8.23
CA TRP A 146 16.42 17.76 -7.96
C TRP A 146 15.79 18.31 -9.24
N GLU A 147 16.59 18.58 -10.26
CA GLU A 147 16.09 19.00 -11.57
C GLU A 147 15.11 17.96 -12.13
N ASN A 148 15.47 16.68 -12.13
CA ASN A 148 14.62 15.59 -12.61
C ASN A 148 13.34 15.46 -11.77
N LEU A 149 13.42 15.60 -10.44
CA LEU A 149 12.25 15.57 -9.58
C LEU A 149 11.25 16.69 -9.93
N PHE A 150 11.76 17.90 -10.15
CA PHE A 150 10.91 19.04 -10.52
C PHE A 150 10.30 18.87 -11.92
N ILE A 151 11.06 18.33 -12.88
CA ILE A 151 10.56 18.02 -14.22
C ILE A 151 9.44 16.98 -14.14
N LEU A 152 9.61 15.92 -13.36
CA LEU A 152 8.58 14.89 -13.17
C LEU A 152 7.34 15.45 -12.49
N ALA A 153 7.50 16.25 -11.44
CA ALA A 153 6.39 16.91 -10.75
C ALA A 153 5.62 17.84 -11.69
N PHE A 154 6.33 18.61 -12.51
CA PHE A 154 5.72 19.49 -13.51
C PHE A 154 4.98 18.70 -14.60
N ALA A 155 5.57 17.61 -15.10
CA ALA A 155 4.93 16.75 -16.08
C ALA A 155 3.68 16.07 -15.51
N GLY A 156 3.72 15.60 -14.26
CA GLY A 156 2.57 15.05 -13.55
C GLY A 156 1.45 16.08 -13.35
N LEU A 157 1.81 17.32 -13.00
CA LEU A 157 0.85 18.41 -12.89
C LEU A 157 0.12 18.67 -14.22
N LEU A 158 0.84 18.67 -15.34
CA LEU A 158 0.22 18.84 -16.67
C LEU A 158 -0.75 17.70 -17.00
N VAL A 159 -0.42 16.46 -16.65
CA VAL A 159 -1.34 15.32 -16.80
C VAL A 159 -2.58 15.51 -15.93
N GLY A 160 -2.41 15.97 -14.68
CA GLY A 160 -3.54 16.27 -13.79
C GLY A 160 -4.45 17.36 -14.36
N ILE A 161 -3.88 18.46 -14.88
CA ILE A 161 -4.65 19.54 -15.54
C ILE A 161 -5.37 19.01 -16.79
N TYR A 162 -4.70 18.18 -17.59
CA TYR A 162 -5.33 17.55 -18.77
C TYR A 162 -6.57 16.74 -18.37
N TRP A 163 -6.46 15.86 -17.37
CA TRP A 163 -7.58 15.06 -16.91
C TRP A 163 -8.70 15.90 -16.31
N LEU A 164 -8.37 16.95 -15.55
CA LEU A 164 -9.36 17.90 -15.04
C LEU A 164 -10.16 18.52 -16.19
N VAL A 165 -9.48 19.04 -17.22
CA VAL A 165 -10.15 19.67 -18.38
C VAL A 165 -10.93 18.63 -19.20
N ALA A 166 -10.37 17.45 -19.42
CA ALA A 166 -11.00 16.38 -20.19
C ALA A 166 -12.29 15.88 -19.52
N MET A 167 -12.25 15.65 -18.20
CA MET A 167 -13.41 15.21 -17.42
C MET A 167 -14.49 16.28 -17.32
N LEU A 168 -14.10 17.55 -17.08
CA LEU A 168 -15.05 18.66 -17.10
C LEU A 168 -15.69 18.82 -18.48
N GLY A 169 -14.91 18.73 -19.55
CA GLY A 169 -15.43 18.77 -20.92
C GLY A 169 -16.39 17.62 -21.20
N ALA A 170 -16.03 16.40 -20.85
CA ALA A 170 -16.90 15.23 -20.98
C ALA A 170 -18.23 15.39 -20.23
N SER A 171 -18.17 15.88 -18.99
CA SER A 171 -19.37 16.14 -18.17
C SER A 171 -20.28 17.21 -18.77
N LEU A 172 -19.73 18.27 -19.38
CA LEU A 172 -20.53 19.29 -20.07
C LEU A 172 -21.28 18.70 -21.28
N PHE A 173 -20.66 17.80 -22.05
CA PHE A 173 -21.35 17.14 -23.17
C PHE A 173 -22.39 16.13 -22.65
N ASP A 174 -22.17 15.48 -21.53
CA ASP A 174 -23.14 14.54 -20.93
C ASP A 174 -24.41 15.27 -20.46
N ILE A 175 -24.28 16.47 -19.89
CA ILE A 175 -25.43 17.36 -19.56
C ILE A 175 -26.26 17.70 -20.81
N LEU A 176 -25.63 17.80 -21.97
CA LEU A 176 -26.33 18.04 -23.26
C LEU A 176 -26.88 16.73 -23.86
N GLY A 177 -26.77 15.59 -23.17
CA GLY A 177 -27.20 14.28 -23.65
C GLY A 177 -26.25 13.63 -24.67
N ILE A 178 -25.06 14.21 -24.89
CA ILE A 178 -24.06 13.72 -25.86
C ILE A 178 -22.98 12.93 -25.13
N ARG A 179 -23.16 11.62 -24.98
CA ARG A 179 -22.25 10.72 -24.25
C ARG A 179 -21.00 10.28 -25.02
N GLY A 180 -20.90 10.62 -26.31
CA GLY A 180 -19.76 10.22 -27.16
C GLY A 180 -18.40 10.70 -26.67
N PRO A 181 -18.22 12.01 -26.38
CA PRO A 181 -16.96 12.56 -25.90
C PRO A 181 -16.48 11.92 -24.58
N GLY A 182 -17.37 11.68 -23.62
CA GLY A 182 -17.03 11.02 -22.37
C GLY A 182 -16.48 9.62 -22.59
N ARG A 183 -17.20 8.78 -23.34
CA ARG A 183 -16.75 7.42 -23.69
C ARG A 183 -15.42 7.41 -24.45
N PHE A 184 -15.16 8.41 -25.30
CA PHE A 184 -13.90 8.52 -26.02
C PHE A 184 -12.75 8.84 -25.09
N VAL A 185 -12.90 9.82 -24.20
CA VAL A 185 -11.87 10.23 -23.23
C VAL A 185 -11.57 9.11 -22.23
N GLU A 186 -12.60 8.41 -21.76
CA GLU A 186 -12.49 7.33 -20.79
C GLU A 186 -12.02 6.00 -21.43
N SER A 187 -12.00 5.91 -22.77
CA SER A 187 -11.54 4.69 -23.42
C SER A 187 -10.06 4.40 -23.10
N PRO A 188 -9.71 3.16 -22.70
CA PRO A 188 -8.36 2.82 -22.26
C PRO A 188 -7.25 3.23 -23.23
N PRO A 189 -7.35 2.98 -24.56
CA PRO A 189 -6.28 3.37 -25.49
C PRO A 189 -6.05 4.89 -25.55
N VAL A 190 -7.13 5.69 -25.46
CA VAL A 190 -7.03 7.15 -25.47
C VAL A 190 -6.46 7.63 -24.14
N GLY A 191 -6.96 7.12 -23.02
CA GLY A 191 -6.53 7.52 -21.68
C GLY A 191 -5.02 7.28 -21.47
N TRP A 192 -4.53 6.10 -21.77
CA TRP A 192 -3.11 5.76 -21.65
C TRP A 192 -2.24 6.59 -22.60
N THR A 193 -2.65 6.69 -23.87
CA THR A 193 -1.85 7.39 -24.91
C THR A 193 -1.81 8.89 -24.66
N ALA A 194 -2.95 9.53 -24.35
CA ALA A 194 -3.01 10.96 -24.07
C ALA A 194 -2.19 11.31 -22.82
N SER A 195 -2.33 10.54 -21.73
CA SER A 195 -1.53 10.74 -20.51
C SER A 195 -0.04 10.67 -20.80
N ALA A 196 0.41 9.67 -21.55
CA ALA A 196 1.83 9.50 -21.88
C ALA A 196 2.35 10.62 -22.81
N ILE A 197 1.55 11.10 -23.76
CA ILE A 197 1.91 12.23 -24.62
C ILE A 197 2.06 13.50 -23.80
N ILE A 198 1.07 13.81 -22.96
CA ILE A 198 1.10 15.01 -22.11
C ILE A 198 2.27 14.96 -21.13
N PHE A 199 2.54 13.80 -20.55
CA PHE A 199 3.68 13.58 -19.68
C PHE A 199 5.02 13.78 -20.40
N ALA A 200 5.19 13.21 -21.60
CA ALA A 200 6.37 13.40 -22.43
C ALA A 200 6.58 14.86 -22.83
N LEU A 201 5.51 15.56 -23.22
CA LEU A 201 5.54 17.01 -23.49
C LEU A 201 5.93 17.80 -22.26
N GLY A 202 5.40 17.43 -21.08
CA GLY A 202 5.74 18.05 -19.80
C GLY A 202 7.24 17.91 -19.48
N ILE A 203 7.80 16.71 -19.62
CA ILE A 203 9.26 16.50 -19.45
C ILE A 203 10.05 17.37 -20.42
N SER A 204 9.65 17.36 -21.68
CA SER A 204 10.37 18.10 -22.73
C SER A 204 10.32 19.60 -22.51
N LEU A 205 9.17 20.15 -22.07
CA LEU A 205 9.01 21.55 -21.68
C LEU A 205 9.84 21.89 -20.44
N GLY A 206 9.79 21.05 -19.39
CA GLY A 206 10.59 21.21 -18.19
C GLY A 206 12.08 21.27 -18.51
N CYS A 207 12.57 20.37 -19.36
CA CYS A 207 13.94 20.38 -19.82
C CYS A 207 14.31 21.64 -20.62
N ARG A 208 13.37 22.24 -21.34
CA ARG A 208 13.61 23.42 -22.21
C ARG A 208 13.73 24.74 -21.42
N TYR A 209 12.98 24.86 -20.35
CA TYR A 209 12.88 26.13 -19.60
C TYR A 209 13.60 26.06 -18.25
N PRO A 210 14.96 26.19 -18.21
CA PRO A 210 15.73 26.11 -16.97
C PRO A 210 15.35 27.19 -15.96
N ASN A 211 14.84 28.33 -16.42
CA ASN A 211 14.37 29.41 -15.54
C ASN A 211 13.16 28.97 -14.69
N LEU A 212 12.25 28.17 -15.25
CA LEU A 212 11.15 27.57 -14.47
C LEU A 212 11.68 26.65 -13.37
N LEU A 213 12.67 25.82 -13.69
CA LEU A 213 13.28 24.91 -12.72
C LEU A 213 14.01 25.68 -11.62
N SER A 214 14.73 26.75 -11.94
CA SER A 214 15.40 27.59 -10.94
C SER A 214 14.39 28.31 -10.04
N MET A 215 13.27 28.77 -10.58
CA MET A 215 12.18 29.38 -9.81
C MET A 215 11.52 28.36 -8.87
N LEU A 216 11.19 27.16 -9.37
CA LEU A 216 10.61 26.07 -8.57
C LEU A 216 11.58 25.61 -7.47
N SER A 217 12.86 25.45 -7.79
CA SER A 217 13.88 25.08 -6.78
C SER A 217 14.02 26.15 -5.70
N GLY A 218 13.96 27.43 -6.06
CA GLY A 218 13.95 28.56 -5.12
C GLY A 218 12.73 28.56 -4.21
N LEU A 219 11.55 28.31 -4.78
CA LEU A 219 10.30 28.19 -4.01
C LEU A 219 10.36 27.03 -3.01
N ILE A 220 10.75 25.84 -3.46
CA ILE A 220 10.84 24.65 -2.60
C ILE A 220 11.91 24.85 -1.52
N ALA A 221 13.07 25.40 -1.86
CA ALA A 221 14.07 25.73 -0.87
C ALA A 221 13.55 26.71 0.20
N THR A 222 12.74 27.67 -0.20
CA THR A 222 12.11 28.64 0.73
C THR A 222 11.09 27.93 1.63
N VAL A 223 10.24 27.07 1.07
CA VAL A 223 9.29 26.25 1.83
C VAL A 223 10.02 25.32 2.80
N CYS A 224 11.05 24.59 2.34
CA CYS A 224 11.84 23.71 3.21
C CYS A 224 12.55 24.49 4.33
N ARG A 225 13.04 25.72 4.04
CA ARG A 225 13.63 26.60 5.06
C ARG A 225 12.60 27.05 6.09
N ALA A 226 11.36 27.32 5.67
CA ALA A 226 10.30 27.71 6.58
C ALA A 226 9.79 26.54 7.44
N ILE A 227 9.73 25.32 6.87
CA ILE A 227 9.24 24.11 7.56
C ILE A 227 10.30 23.52 8.51
N LEU A 228 11.58 23.64 8.20
CA LEU A 228 12.65 23.02 8.99
C LEU A 228 12.64 23.41 10.48
N PRO A 229 12.46 24.70 10.87
CA PRO A 229 12.39 25.07 12.30
C PRO A 229 11.23 24.46 13.07
N PRO A 230 9.96 24.48 12.59
CA PRO A 230 8.87 23.81 13.29
C PRO A 230 9.05 22.28 13.34
N VAL A 231 9.61 21.66 12.32
CA VAL A 231 9.96 20.22 12.36
C VAL A 231 11.00 19.96 13.45
N ALA A 232 12.04 20.79 13.54
CA ALA A 232 13.06 20.67 14.59
C ALA A 232 12.43 20.84 15.98
N ALA A 233 11.60 21.85 16.18
CA ALA A 233 10.94 22.09 17.45
C ALA A 233 10.03 20.93 17.85
N PHE A 234 9.23 20.39 16.92
CA PHE A 234 8.34 19.26 17.16
C PHE A 234 9.14 17.99 17.51
N MET A 235 10.17 17.66 16.74
CA MET A 235 10.98 16.46 17.00
C MET A 235 11.78 16.57 18.31
N ILE A 236 12.28 17.75 18.67
CA ILE A 236 12.94 17.97 19.95
C ILE A 236 11.95 17.84 21.11
N ALA A 237 10.77 18.46 21.00
CA ALA A 237 9.73 18.34 22.01
C ALA A 237 9.33 16.86 22.20
N PHE A 238 9.13 16.13 21.10
CA PHE A 238 8.84 14.71 21.14
C PHE A 238 9.96 13.91 21.82
N ALA A 239 11.23 14.17 21.50
CA ALA A 239 12.37 13.50 22.12
C ALA A 239 12.46 13.78 23.64
N VAL A 240 12.08 14.98 24.09
CA VAL A 240 12.07 15.34 25.51
C VAL A 240 10.91 14.69 26.25
N THR A 241 9.75 14.52 25.61
CA THR A 241 8.57 13.88 26.22
C THR A 241 8.72 12.36 26.34
N LEU A 242 9.47 11.71 25.46
CA LEU A 242 9.67 10.25 25.46
C LEU A 242 10.13 9.66 26.81
N PRO A 243 11.16 10.19 27.48
CA PRO A 243 11.58 9.67 28.78
C PRO A 243 10.56 9.89 29.90
N ILE A 244 9.65 10.87 29.74
CA ILE A 244 8.64 11.24 30.74
C ILE A 244 7.41 10.34 30.64
N VAL A 245 6.95 10.10 29.41
CA VAL A 245 5.70 9.38 29.12
C VAL A 245 5.94 7.87 29.00
N GLY A 246 7.17 7.47 28.70
CA GLY A 246 7.53 6.07 28.41
C GLY A 246 7.35 5.69 26.95
N LEU A 247 7.99 4.60 26.55
CA LEU A 247 7.99 4.11 25.18
C LEU A 247 6.79 3.20 24.87
N GLU A 248 6.15 2.64 25.90
CA GLU A 248 5.05 1.68 25.76
C GLU A 248 3.86 2.27 25.01
N LEU A 249 3.54 3.56 25.27
CA LEU A 249 2.43 4.25 24.60
C LEU A 249 2.63 4.36 23.08
N ILE A 250 3.87 4.50 22.61
CA ILE A 250 4.17 4.58 21.19
C ILE A 250 4.00 3.20 20.55
N TRP A 251 4.43 2.15 21.23
CA TRP A 251 4.37 0.79 20.70
C TRP A 251 2.95 0.22 20.71
N SER A 252 2.10 0.64 21.64
CA SER A 252 0.69 0.23 21.67
C SER A 252 -0.10 0.69 20.44
N THR A 253 0.32 1.78 19.74
CA THR A 253 -0.37 2.29 18.54
C THR A 253 -0.30 1.36 17.34
N GLY A 254 0.63 0.41 17.31
CA GLY A 254 0.85 -0.50 16.18
C GLY A 254 1.45 0.14 14.93
N ARG A 255 1.54 1.48 14.85
CA ARG A 255 1.99 2.27 13.68
C ARG A 255 3.24 3.10 13.94
N SER A 256 3.96 2.85 15.03
CA SER A 256 5.13 3.64 15.46
C SER A 256 6.26 3.68 14.43
N THR A 257 6.61 2.56 13.80
CA THR A 257 7.68 2.50 12.77
C THR A 257 7.40 3.43 11.59
N PRO A 258 6.26 3.35 10.87
CA PRO A 258 6.00 4.23 9.73
C PRO A 258 5.89 5.70 10.14
N MET A 259 5.39 6.02 11.34
CA MET A 259 5.31 7.40 11.83
C MET A 259 6.70 7.98 12.06
N LEU A 260 7.60 7.25 12.73
CA LEU A 260 8.98 7.68 12.97
C LEU A 260 9.76 7.84 11.67
N LEU A 261 9.62 6.90 10.73
CA LEU A 261 10.25 6.98 9.41
C LEU A 261 9.72 8.18 8.60
N ALA A 262 8.41 8.48 8.65
CA ALA A 262 7.84 9.64 7.99
C ALA A 262 8.38 10.96 8.58
N MET A 263 8.54 11.05 9.90
CA MET A 263 9.14 12.22 10.55
C MET A 263 10.62 12.39 10.14
N ILE A 264 11.39 11.31 10.09
CA ILE A 264 12.78 11.33 9.60
C ILE A 264 12.80 11.80 8.13
N LEU A 265 11.93 11.28 7.29
CA LEU A 265 11.82 11.66 5.87
C LEU A 265 11.55 13.16 5.72
N VAL A 266 10.57 13.71 6.45
CA VAL A 266 10.25 15.14 6.42
C VAL A 266 11.44 15.97 6.86
N ALA A 267 12.14 15.58 7.93
CA ALA A 267 13.34 16.28 8.40
C ALA A 267 14.47 16.23 7.36
N VAL A 268 14.75 15.06 6.78
CA VAL A 268 15.79 14.87 5.76
C VAL A 268 15.46 15.66 4.49
N VAL A 269 14.22 15.62 3.99
CA VAL A 269 13.79 16.41 2.82
C VAL A 269 13.92 17.90 3.11
N SER A 270 13.50 18.36 4.29
CA SER A 270 13.60 19.77 4.68
C SER A 270 15.04 20.24 4.79
N LEU A 271 15.95 19.41 5.37
CA LEU A 271 17.39 19.70 5.45
C LEU A 271 18.02 19.82 4.07
N ASN A 272 17.74 18.87 3.18
CA ASN A 272 18.26 18.85 1.81
C ASN A 272 17.69 19.99 0.97
N GLY A 273 16.40 20.22 1.04
CA GLY A 273 15.72 21.31 0.34
C GLY A 273 16.22 22.68 0.79
N ALA A 274 16.43 22.89 2.10
CA ALA A 274 17.00 24.13 2.63
C ALA A 274 18.45 24.37 2.16
N ALA A 275 19.19 23.31 1.83
CA ALA A 275 20.56 23.38 1.32
C ALA A 275 20.66 23.64 -0.19
N LEU A 276 19.59 23.43 -0.98
CA LEU A 276 19.57 23.57 -2.44
C LEU A 276 20.00 24.94 -2.96
N CYS A 277 19.56 26.01 -2.33
CA CYS A 277 19.96 27.36 -2.72
C CYS A 277 21.25 27.75 -1.97
N GLY A 278 22.37 27.16 -2.37
CA GLY A 278 23.69 27.34 -1.78
C GLY A 278 24.13 28.78 -1.61
N GLY A 279 23.71 29.43 -0.53
CA GLY A 279 24.30 30.65 -0.04
C GLY A 279 25.28 30.29 1.07
N GLU A 280 26.47 30.91 1.06
CA GLU A 280 27.46 30.74 2.13
C GLU A 280 26.93 31.21 3.51
N ARG A 281 25.94 32.14 3.51
CA ARG A 281 25.32 32.63 4.74
C ARG A 281 24.17 31.73 5.18
N ASN A 282 24.24 31.34 6.44
CA ASN A 282 23.16 30.59 7.08
C ASN A 282 21.91 31.48 7.23
N PRO A 283 20.73 31.10 6.70
CA PRO A 283 19.55 31.94 6.77
C PRO A 283 18.94 32.05 8.18
N TYR A 284 19.38 31.21 9.13
CA TYR A 284 18.78 31.15 10.46
C TYR A 284 19.59 31.91 11.52
N PRO A 285 18.93 32.57 12.50
CA PRO A 285 19.57 33.14 13.67
C PRO A 285 20.23 32.05 14.54
N GLN A 286 21.14 32.44 15.44
CA GLN A 286 21.96 31.47 16.19
C GLN A 286 21.16 30.46 17.01
N TRP A 287 20.10 30.90 17.67
CA TRP A 287 19.25 30.02 18.47
C TRP A 287 18.51 28.96 17.62
N LEU A 288 18.03 29.35 16.45
CA LEU A 288 17.37 28.43 15.53
C LEU A 288 18.36 27.41 14.93
N ARG A 289 19.58 27.86 14.64
CA ARG A 289 20.68 26.98 14.21
C ARG A 289 20.99 25.92 15.26
N ALA A 290 21.03 26.30 16.53
CA ALA A 290 21.24 25.37 17.63
C ALA A 290 20.13 24.27 17.64
N GLY A 291 18.88 24.66 17.49
CA GLY A 291 17.76 23.71 17.38
C GLY A 291 17.91 22.74 16.20
N ILE A 292 18.26 23.24 14.99
CA ILE A 292 18.52 22.38 13.83
C ILE A 292 19.70 21.42 14.08
N TYR A 293 20.69 21.86 14.80
CA TYR A 293 21.84 21.03 15.17
C TYR A 293 21.45 19.90 16.12
N VAL A 294 20.62 20.22 17.12
CA VAL A 294 20.05 19.21 18.01
C VAL A 294 19.19 18.22 17.22
N LEU A 295 18.35 18.69 16.28
CA LEU A 295 17.59 17.83 15.39
C LEU A 295 18.48 16.83 14.66
N VAL A 296 19.56 17.30 14.01
CA VAL A 296 20.47 16.42 13.26
C VAL A 296 21.09 15.36 14.17
N GLY A 297 21.42 15.71 15.41
CA GLY A 297 21.94 14.75 16.41
C GLY A 297 20.88 13.75 16.89
N LEU A 298 19.59 14.11 16.90
CA LEU A 298 18.48 13.25 17.31
C LEU A 298 18.02 12.29 16.21
N LEU A 299 18.21 12.62 14.93
CA LEU A 299 17.73 11.80 13.82
C LEU A 299 18.15 10.32 13.90
N PRO A 300 19.42 9.95 14.21
CA PRO A 300 19.81 8.55 14.36
C PRO A 300 19.06 7.85 15.50
N ILE A 301 18.77 8.58 16.59
CA ILE A 301 18.02 8.02 17.72
C ILE A 301 16.61 7.65 17.30
N PHE A 302 15.93 8.49 16.51
CA PHE A 302 14.61 8.16 15.94
C PHE A 302 14.67 6.98 14.98
N ALA A 303 15.73 6.86 14.19
CA ALA A 303 15.92 5.69 13.32
C ALA A 303 16.14 4.40 14.13
N LEU A 304 16.88 4.46 15.23
CA LEU A 304 17.04 3.34 16.16
C LEU A 304 15.73 2.97 16.86
N LEU A 305 14.94 3.95 17.29
CA LEU A 305 13.60 3.70 17.87
C LEU A 305 12.66 3.05 16.86
N ALA A 306 12.67 3.51 15.60
CA ALA A 306 11.91 2.88 14.53
C ALA A 306 12.35 1.43 14.29
N GLY A 307 13.67 1.19 14.33
CA GLY A 307 14.24 -0.16 14.20
C GLY A 307 13.86 -1.08 15.34
N TYR A 308 13.90 -0.58 16.57
CA TYR A 308 13.51 -1.34 17.75
C TYR A 308 12.01 -1.71 17.73
N SER A 309 11.16 -0.74 17.37
CA SER A 309 9.72 -0.98 17.21
C SER A 309 9.44 -2.04 16.14
N LEU A 310 10.16 -1.99 15.02
CA LEU A 310 10.03 -2.99 13.95
C LEU A 310 10.53 -4.36 14.39
N TYR A 311 11.67 -4.41 15.12
CA TYR A 311 12.23 -5.65 15.66
C TYR A 311 11.20 -6.38 16.55
N GLN A 312 10.57 -5.68 17.49
CA GLN A 312 9.51 -6.25 18.34
C GLN A 312 8.36 -6.87 17.50
N ARG A 313 7.96 -6.19 16.42
CA ARG A 313 6.91 -6.70 15.53
C ARG A 313 7.33 -7.92 14.73
N ILE A 314 8.59 -7.98 14.29
CA ILE A 314 9.12 -9.15 13.58
C ILE A 314 9.25 -10.33 14.54
N GLU A 315 9.69 -10.09 15.77
CA GLU A 315 9.79 -11.12 16.80
C GLU A 315 8.41 -11.71 17.14
N GLN A 316 7.42 -10.84 17.34
CA GLN A 316 6.06 -11.25 17.71
C GLN A 316 5.31 -11.96 16.57
N TYR A 317 5.32 -11.39 15.37
CA TYR A 317 4.45 -11.82 14.25
C TYR A 317 5.21 -12.41 13.06
N GLY A 318 6.52 -12.54 13.15
CA GLY A 318 7.37 -12.98 12.04
C GLY A 318 7.54 -11.93 10.93
N LEU A 319 8.27 -12.31 9.91
CA LEU A 319 8.59 -11.45 8.76
C LEU A 319 7.49 -11.54 7.71
N THR A 320 7.02 -10.38 7.26
CA THR A 320 6.15 -10.21 6.09
C THR A 320 6.83 -9.30 5.07
N PRO A 321 6.41 -9.27 3.78
CA PRO A 321 7.00 -8.39 2.78
C PRO A 321 7.04 -6.91 3.22
N ASP A 322 5.97 -6.41 3.85
CA ASP A 322 5.91 -5.03 4.35
C ASP A 322 6.93 -4.76 5.46
N ARG A 323 7.11 -5.71 6.38
CA ARG A 323 8.12 -5.59 7.44
C ARG A 323 9.53 -5.72 6.89
N TYR A 324 9.72 -6.53 5.86
CA TYR A 324 10.99 -6.64 5.14
C TYR A 324 11.39 -5.30 4.51
N TYR A 325 10.51 -4.66 3.74
CA TYR A 325 10.77 -3.33 3.18
C TYR A 325 10.95 -2.28 4.26
N SER A 326 10.15 -2.32 5.32
CA SER A 326 10.31 -1.42 6.47
C SER A 326 11.69 -1.56 7.11
N ALA A 327 12.23 -2.78 7.22
CA ALA A 327 13.58 -3.02 7.73
C ALA A 327 14.65 -2.40 6.83
N LEU A 328 14.51 -2.52 5.51
CA LEU A 328 15.40 -1.86 4.55
C LEU A 328 15.34 -0.33 4.72
N PHE A 329 14.15 0.25 4.82
CA PHE A 329 13.99 1.69 5.04
C PHE A 329 14.62 2.15 6.35
N VAL A 330 14.48 1.39 7.44
CA VAL A 330 15.13 1.68 8.73
C VAL A 330 16.65 1.66 8.59
N VAL A 331 17.23 0.65 7.93
CA VAL A 331 18.68 0.54 7.71
C VAL A 331 19.20 1.75 6.92
N PHE A 332 18.51 2.13 5.84
CA PHE A 332 18.91 3.30 5.03
C PHE A 332 18.71 4.63 5.79
N ALA A 333 17.62 4.76 6.54
CA ALA A 333 17.37 5.92 7.38
C ALA A 333 18.46 6.07 8.45
N LEU A 334 18.85 4.97 9.09
CA LEU A 334 19.92 4.96 10.09
C LEU A 334 21.28 5.31 9.46
N ALA A 335 21.64 4.70 8.33
CA ALA A 335 22.88 5.00 7.61
C ALA A 335 22.95 6.48 7.20
N LEU A 336 21.87 7.03 6.67
CA LEU A 336 21.77 8.42 6.24
C LEU A 336 21.86 9.39 7.42
N THR A 337 21.10 9.16 8.48
CA THR A 337 21.04 10.05 9.64
C THR A 337 22.33 10.01 10.45
N LEU A 338 22.96 8.84 10.63
CA LEU A 338 24.29 8.72 11.23
C LEU A 338 25.33 9.48 10.42
N SER A 339 25.33 9.32 9.10
CA SER A 339 26.27 10.03 8.23
C SER A 339 26.10 11.55 8.33
N TYR A 340 24.86 12.05 8.43
CA TYR A 340 24.59 13.47 8.63
C TYR A 340 25.13 13.95 9.98
N SER A 341 24.92 13.18 11.05
CA SER A 341 25.44 13.53 12.38
C SER A 341 26.94 13.54 12.42
N VAL A 342 27.61 12.58 11.79
CA VAL A 342 29.08 12.51 11.69
C VAL A 342 29.65 13.71 10.93
N ILE A 343 29.08 14.04 9.76
CA ILE A 343 29.53 15.21 8.98
C ILE A 343 29.33 16.50 9.77
N PHE A 344 28.20 16.62 10.43
CA PHE A 344 27.88 17.77 11.25
C PHE A 344 28.91 17.97 12.38
N LEU A 345 29.26 16.90 13.09
CA LEU A 345 30.26 16.93 14.15
C LEU A 345 31.66 17.25 13.61
N ALA A 346 32.03 16.69 12.44
CA ALA A 346 33.36 16.87 11.84
C ALA A 346 33.53 18.23 11.17
N LYS A 347 32.48 18.80 10.57
CA LYS A 347 32.55 19.97 9.67
C LYS A 347 31.46 21.00 9.98
N ARG A 348 31.44 21.52 11.23
CA ARG A 348 30.39 22.42 11.75
C ARG A 348 29.97 23.57 10.85
N THR A 349 30.86 24.12 10.03
CA THR A 349 30.59 25.29 9.17
C THR A 349 30.22 24.91 7.73
N SER A 350 30.75 23.79 7.22
CA SER A 350 30.60 23.36 5.80
C SER A 350 29.78 22.10 5.59
N TRP A 351 29.09 21.61 6.61
CA TRP A 351 28.32 20.36 6.56
C TRP A 351 27.28 20.32 5.41
N ARG A 352 26.67 21.47 5.06
CA ARG A 352 25.70 21.55 3.96
C ARG A 352 26.29 21.19 2.61
N ALA A 353 27.50 21.68 2.33
CA ALA A 353 28.20 21.38 1.08
C ALA A 353 28.56 19.89 0.98
N MET A 354 28.67 19.22 2.14
CA MET A 354 29.05 17.81 2.22
C MET A 354 27.83 16.83 2.21
N LEU A 355 26.58 17.32 2.28
CA LEU A 355 25.41 16.45 2.18
C LEU A 355 25.43 15.62 0.90
N ASN A 356 25.90 16.19 -0.20
CA ASN A 356 25.97 15.51 -1.49
C ASN A 356 26.89 14.29 -1.47
N SER A 357 28.04 14.40 -0.77
CA SER A 357 29.00 13.31 -0.65
C SER A 357 28.48 12.11 0.14
N VAL A 358 27.38 12.27 0.88
CA VAL A 358 26.69 11.20 1.61
C VAL A 358 25.48 10.71 0.87
N ASN A 359 24.66 11.62 0.34
CA ASN A 359 23.39 11.24 -0.30
C ASN A 359 23.60 10.32 -1.49
N THR A 360 24.57 10.63 -2.35
CA THR A 360 24.80 9.85 -3.57
C THR A 360 25.23 8.40 -3.30
N PRO A 361 26.24 8.11 -2.45
CA PRO A 361 26.58 6.73 -2.10
C PRO A 361 25.43 5.96 -1.46
N ILE A 362 24.64 6.60 -0.60
CA ILE A 362 23.48 5.95 0.04
C ILE A 362 22.41 5.65 -0.99
N ILE A 363 22.09 6.57 -1.91
CA ILE A 363 21.16 6.31 -3.01
C ILE A 363 21.66 5.14 -3.86
N LEU A 364 22.96 5.09 -4.20
CA LEU A 364 23.51 3.98 -4.97
C LEU A 364 23.44 2.65 -4.22
N SER A 365 23.73 2.64 -2.92
CA SER A 365 23.60 1.43 -2.12
C SER A 365 22.14 0.98 -2.02
N ALA A 366 21.18 1.91 -1.92
CA ALA A 366 19.76 1.61 -1.96
C ALA A 366 19.35 1.02 -3.33
N VAL A 367 19.89 1.57 -4.43
CA VAL A 367 19.70 1.02 -5.78
C VAL A 367 20.19 -0.43 -5.87
N TRP A 368 21.38 -0.72 -5.37
CA TRP A 368 21.93 -2.08 -5.36
C TRP A 368 21.08 -3.04 -4.54
N VAL A 369 20.68 -2.65 -3.33
CA VAL A 369 19.80 -3.47 -2.49
C VAL A 369 18.45 -3.68 -3.17
N ALA A 370 17.87 -2.63 -3.76
CA ALA A 370 16.61 -2.72 -4.50
C ALA A 370 16.71 -3.72 -5.68
N LEU A 371 17.81 -3.72 -6.43
CA LEU A 371 18.06 -4.72 -7.48
C LEU A 371 18.15 -6.15 -6.91
N LEU A 372 18.79 -6.32 -5.76
CA LEU A 372 18.91 -7.61 -5.11
C LEU A 372 17.56 -8.15 -4.61
N THR A 373 16.62 -7.29 -4.18
CA THR A 373 15.26 -7.72 -3.80
C THR A 373 14.45 -8.26 -4.99
N LEU A 374 14.86 -7.94 -6.22
CA LEU A 374 14.28 -8.49 -7.46
C LEU A 374 14.96 -9.79 -7.91
N THR A 375 15.82 -10.35 -7.09
CA THR A 375 16.47 -11.64 -7.34
C THR A 375 15.90 -12.71 -6.40
N PRO A 376 16.02 -14.01 -6.73
CA PRO A 376 15.57 -15.08 -5.85
C PRO A 376 16.20 -15.05 -4.45
N TRP A 377 17.40 -14.49 -4.30
CA TRP A 377 18.16 -14.52 -3.04
C TRP A 377 17.64 -13.59 -1.96
N LEU A 378 17.15 -12.39 -2.35
CA LEU A 378 16.63 -11.40 -1.42
C LEU A 378 15.18 -11.02 -1.74
N ASN A 379 14.43 -11.91 -2.38
CA ASN A 379 13.02 -11.71 -2.67
C ASN A 379 12.22 -11.61 -1.35
N PRO A 380 11.48 -10.52 -1.10
CA PRO A 380 10.71 -10.35 0.12
C PRO A 380 9.67 -11.44 0.35
N GLN A 381 9.02 -11.93 -0.72
CA GLN A 381 8.01 -12.99 -0.64
C GLN A 381 8.64 -14.32 -0.21
N GLU A 382 9.76 -14.71 -0.85
CA GLU A 382 10.46 -15.94 -0.51
C GLU A 382 11.05 -15.90 0.91
N VAL A 383 11.69 -14.78 1.28
CA VAL A 383 12.26 -14.60 2.62
C VAL A 383 11.16 -14.65 3.68
N SER A 384 10.00 -14.02 3.42
CA SER A 384 8.85 -14.02 4.33
C SER A 384 8.24 -15.41 4.44
N ALA A 385 7.98 -16.09 3.31
CA ALA A 385 7.44 -17.45 3.29
C ALA A 385 8.34 -18.43 4.04
N SER A 386 9.64 -18.34 3.80
CA SER A 386 10.63 -19.21 4.47
C SER A 386 10.74 -18.92 5.96
N ASN A 387 10.67 -17.64 6.39
CA ASN A 387 10.68 -17.25 7.80
C ASN A 387 9.44 -17.79 8.53
N GLN A 388 8.23 -17.54 8.00
CA GLN A 388 6.99 -17.99 8.61
C GLN A 388 6.92 -19.53 8.70
N PHE A 389 7.34 -20.22 7.64
CA PHE A 389 7.42 -21.69 7.65
C PHE A 389 8.44 -22.23 8.65
N ALA A 390 9.61 -21.58 8.77
CA ALA A 390 10.63 -21.97 9.74
C ALA A 390 10.13 -21.82 11.19
N ARG A 391 9.40 -20.73 11.48
CA ARG A 391 8.78 -20.48 12.80
C ARG A 391 7.75 -21.54 13.15
N LEU A 392 6.89 -21.95 12.20
CA LEU A 392 5.96 -23.07 12.41
C LEU A 392 6.71 -24.37 12.74
N LYS A 393 7.75 -24.70 11.98
CA LYS A 393 8.55 -25.90 12.23
C LYS A 393 9.33 -25.89 13.55
N ALA A 394 9.72 -24.71 14.01
CA ALA A 394 10.40 -24.52 15.29
C ALA A 394 9.44 -24.54 16.49
N GLY A 395 8.11 -24.54 16.24
CA GLY A 395 7.10 -24.43 17.30
C GLY A 395 7.03 -23.04 17.93
N GLU A 396 7.60 -22.01 17.26
CA GLU A 396 7.52 -20.61 17.71
C GLU A 396 6.16 -19.99 17.46
N ILE A 397 5.40 -20.55 16.54
CA ILE A 397 4.01 -20.21 16.26
C ILE A 397 3.18 -21.48 16.24
N SER A 398 1.99 -21.42 16.85
CA SER A 398 1.09 -22.56 16.89
C SER A 398 0.45 -22.82 15.52
N VAL A 399 -0.07 -24.02 15.30
CA VAL A 399 -0.83 -24.35 14.08
C VAL A 399 -2.15 -23.57 13.99
N GLU A 400 -2.62 -23.01 15.11
CA GLU A 400 -3.82 -22.19 15.21
C GLU A 400 -3.55 -20.72 14.83
N ASP A 401 -2.35 -20.21 15.16
CA ASP A 401 -1.99 -18.80 15.00
C ASP A 401 -1.31 -18.49 13.65
N ILE A 402 -0.84 -19.50 12.92
CA ILE A 402 -0.19 -19.28 11.62
C ILE A 402 -1.17 -18.67 10.62
N ASP A 403 -0.74 -17.57 9.97
CA ASP A 403 -1.51 -16.90 8.94
C ASP A 403 -1.36 -17.61 7.58
N LEU A 404 -2.22 -18.62 7.34
CA LEU A 404 -2.26 -19.35 6.06
C LEU A 404 -2.69 -18.46 4.89
N GLY A 405 -3.52 -17.44 5.14
CA GLY A 405 -3.95 -16.48 4.14
C GLY A 405 -2.79 -15.61 3.61
N LEU A 406 -1.83 -15.29 4.47
CA LEU A 406 -0.60 -14.61 4.04
C LEU A 406 0.10 -15.42 2.93
N PHE A 407 0.25 -16.73 3.11
CA PHE A 407 0.92 -17.60 2.12
C PHE A 407 0.14 -17.62 0.79
N ARG A 408 -1.18 -17.76 0.82
CA ARG A 408 -2.00 -17.89 -0.39
C ARG A 408 -2.16 -16.57 -1.13
N TYR A 409 -2.49 -15.48 -0.41
CA TYR A 409 -2.96 -14.24 -1.02
C TYR A 409 -1.90 -13.13 -1.09
N HIS A 410 -0.72 -13.30 -0.46
CA HIS A 410 0.30 -12.24 -0.41
C HIS A 410 1.71 -12.67 -0.84
N LEU A 411 2.01 -13.98 -0.83
CA LEU A 411 3.35 -14.48 -1.11
C LEU A 411 3.50 -15.14 -2.49
N GLY A 412 2.42 -15.19 -3.29
CA GLY A 412 2.45 -15.69 -4.65
C GLY A 412 3.01 -17.11 -4.75
N ARG A 413 3.88 -17.35 -5.74
CA ARG A 413 4.51 -18.66 -5.97
C ARG A 413 5.21 -19.21 -4.72
N SER A 414 5.99 -18.38 -4.02
CA SER A 414 6.72 -18.81 -2.82
C SER A 414 5.76 -19.24 -1.71
N GLY A 415 4.61 -18.58 -1.61
CA GLY A 415 3.54 -18.97 -0.68
C GLY A 415 2.91 -20.31 -1.03
N GLU A 416 2.55 -20.54 -2.30
CA GLU A 416 2.00 -21.84 -2.76
C GLU A 416 2.98 -22.99 -2.52
N GLU A 417 4.28 -22.80 -2.79
CA GLU A 417 5.30 -23.81 -2.55
C GLU A 417 5.43 -24.15 -1.05
N LYS A 418 5.28 -23.16 -0.16
CA LYS A 418 5.29 -23.40 1.29
C LYS A 418 3.99 -24.00 1.80
N LEU A 419 2.83 -23.62 1.27
CA LEU A 419 1.55 -24.26 1.59
C LEU A 419 1.55 -25.74 1.25
N ALA A 420 2.12 -26.13 0.11
CA ALA A 420 2.31 -27.54 -0.22
C ALA A 420 3.21 -28.28 0.81
N GLN A 421 4.27 -27.60 1.30
CA GLN A 421 5.13 -28.15 2.35
C GLN A 421 4.39 -28.23 3.71
N ILE A 422 3.55 -27.23 4.05
CA ILE A 422 2.72 -27.23 5.27
C ILE A 422 1.71 -28.38 5.20
N ARG A 423 1.05 -28.58 4.05
CA ARG A 423 0.13 -29.71 3.84
C ARG A 423 0.85 -31.06 4.01
N ALA A 424 2.06 -31.20 3.48
CA ALA A 424 2.84 -32.41 3.67
C ALA A 424 3.23 -32.69 5.15
N LEU A 425 3.20 -31.68 6.04
CA LEU A 425 3.40 -31.90 7.47
C LEU A 425 2.19 -32.57 8.14
N THR A 426 0.95 -32.33 7.64
CA THR A 426 -0.25 -32.97 8.17
C THR A 426 -0.34 -34.47 7.82
N GLU A 427 0.35 -34.89 6.74
CA GLU A 427 0.36 -36.27 6.25
C GLU A 427 1.54 -37.09 6.82
N LYS A 428 2.56 -36.42 7.38
CA LYS A 428 3.81 -37.05 7.83
C LYS A 428 3.71 -37.46 9.30
N GLU A 429 3.75 -38.75 9.57
CA GLU A 429 3.79 -39.30 10.93
C GLU A 429 4.92 -38.68 11.77
N GLY A 430 4.58 -38.17 12.95
CA GLY A 430 5.52 -37.64 13.92
C GLY A 430 6.04 -36.23 13.66
N ALA A 431 5.55 -35.54 12.63
CA ALA A 431 5.89 -34.12 12.38
C ALA A 431 5.10 -33.17 13.27
N LEU A 432 3.83 -33.50 13.53
CA LEU A 432 2.89 -32.81 14.41
C LEU A 432 2.17 -33.81 15.28
N SER A 433 1.56 -33.39 16.37
CA SER A 433 0.62 -34.24 17.11
C SER A 433 -0.64 -34.49 16.25
N GLU A 434 -1.36 -35.58 16.52
CA GLU A 434 -2.57 -35.95 15.78
C GLU A 434 -3.64 -34.82 15.83
N ALA A 435 -3.78 -34.15 16.97
CA ALA A 435 -4.67 -33.02 17.16
C ALA A 435 -4.23 -31.82 16.31
N GLU A 436 -2.95 -31.44 16.33
CA GLU A 436 -2.40 -30.34 15.53
C GLU A 436 -2.52 -30.60 14.03
N ALA A 437 -2.24 -31.83 13.58
CA ALA A 437 -2.38 -32.22 12.19
C ALA A 437 -3.84 -32.11 11.72
N THR A 438 -4.81 -32.50 12.55
CA THR A 438 -6.24 -32.38 12.24
C THR A 438 -6.67 -30.92 12.13
N VAL A 439 -6.30 -30.07 13.10
CA VAL A 439 -6.61 -28.63 13.07
C VAL A 439 -6.00 -27.97 11.84
N LEU A 440 -4.74 -28.25 11.55
CA LEU A 440 -4.05 -27.65 10.40
C LEU A 440 -4.66 -28.11 9.07
N ALA A 441 -5.06 -29.38 8.94
CA ALA A 441 -5.74 -29.90 7.76
C ALA A 441 -7.08 -29.20 7.54
N GLN A 442 -7.91 -29.06 8.58
CA GLN A 442 -9.19 -28.34 8.50
C GLN A 442 -9.00 -26.88 8.07
N ARG A 443 -8.01 -26.18 8.63
CA ARG A 443 -7.72 -24.79 8.25
C ARG A 443 -7.24 -24.67 6.80
N LEU A 444 -6.48 -25.63 6.29
CA LEU A 444 -6.07 -25.69 4.89
C LEU A 444 -7.27 -25.94 3.97
N ASP A 445 -8.22 -26.80 4.36
CA ASP A 445 -9.43 -27.06 3.58
C ASP A 445 -10.35 -25.82 3.51
N VAL A 446 -10.48 -25.08 4.63
CA VAL A 446 -11.17 -23.78 4.66
C VAL A 446 -10.49 -22.78 3.73
N LEU A 447 -9.15 -22.73 3.74
CA LEU A 447 -8.38 -21.85 2.86
C LEU A 447 -8.62 -22.19 1.38
N GLU A 448 -8.68 -23.47 1.01
CA GLU A 448 -8.93 -23.90 -0.37
C GLU A 448 -10.33 -23.56 -0.85
N SER A 449 -11.32 -23.58 0.04
CA SER A 449 -12.70 -23.21 -0.27
C SER A 449 -12.90 -21.70 -0.44
N ALA A 450 -11.97 -20.87 0.04
CA ALA A 450 -12.06 -19.42 0.00
C ALA A 450 -11.63 -18.87 -1.37
N GLN A 451 -12.36 -17.87 -1.90
CA GLN A 451 -12.08 -17.26 -3.19
C GLN A 451 -11.06 -16.10 -3.09
N TYR A 452 -11.05 -15.37 -1.98
CA TYR A 452 -10.16 -14.23 -1.73
C TYR A 452 -9.89 -14.07 -0.23
N TYR A 453 -8.91 -13.25 0.14
CA TYR A 453 -8.43 -13.09 1.52
C TYR A 453 -9.53 -12.76 2.53
N TYR A 454 -10.42 -11.84 2.20
CA TYR A 454 -11.53 -11.46 3.08
C TYR A 454 -12.53 -12.60 3.30
N ASP A 455 -12.85 -13.37 2.27
CA ASP A 455 -13.68 -14.57 2.35
C ASP A 455 -13.05 -15.63 3.27
N TRP A 456 -11.71 -15.81 3.18
CA TRP A 456 -10.99 -16.71 4.07
C TRP A 456 -11.02 -16.24 5.53
N GLU A 457 -10.76 -14.94 5.80
CA GLU A 457 -10.88 -14.40 7.17
C GLU A 457 -12.27 -14.62 7.76
N GLN A 458 -13.31 -14.38 6.98
CA GLN A 458 -14.68 -14.64 7.41
C GLN A 458 -14.91 -16.12 7.68
N LYS A 459 -14.56 -17.01 6.75
CA LYS A 459 -14.73 -18.46 6.91
C LYS A 459 -13.91 -19.00 8.09
N GLN A 460 -12.73 -18.47 8.35
CA GLN A 460 -11.94 -18.86 9.51
C GLN A 460 -12.64 -18.45 10.81
N ARG A 461 -13.11 -17.20 10.93
CA ARG A 461 -13.89 -16.74 12.09
C ARG A 461 -15.13 -17.60 12.31
N LEU A 462 -15.79 -17.99 11.25
CA LEU A 462 -16.95 -18.86 11.31
C LEU A 462 -16.58 -20.27 11.74
N ALA A 463 -15.53 -20.86 11.17
CA ALA A 463 -15.06 -22.19 11.60
C ALA A 463 -14.69 -22.21 13.11
N GLU A 464 -14.11 -21.13 13.63
CA GLU A 464 -13.86 -20.96 15.07
C GLU A 464 -15.17 -20.84 15.89
N LEU A 465 -16.17 -20.16 15.34
CA LEU A 465 -17.49 -20.06 15.97
C LEU A 465 -18.26 -21.38 15.91
N TYR A 466 -18.18 -22.09 14.77
CA TYR A 466 -18.85 -23.40 14.57
C TYR A 466 -18.15 -24.55 15.29
N SER A 467 -16.87 -24.44 15.65
CA SER A 467 -16.20 -25.41 16.51
C SER A 467 -16.72 -25.41 17.94
N LYS A 468 -17.39 -24.32 18.35
CA LYS A 468 -18.22 -24.25 19.55
C LYS A 468 -19.53 -24.92 19.21
N GLN A 469 -19.92 -25.92 20.00
CA GLN A 469 -21.10 -26.79 19.84
C GLN A 469 -22.32 -26.12 19.19
N ALA A 470 -22.97 -26.80 18.24
CA ALA A 470 -24.27 -26.38 17.70
C ALA A 470 -25.27 -26.07 18.82
N GLY A 471 -26.02 -24.98 18.69
CA GLY A 471 -26.95 -24.54 19.71
C GLY A 471 -27.24 -23.04 19.65
N VAL A 472 -27.85 -22.52 20.69
CA VAL A 472 -28.18 -21.09 20.80
C VAL A 472 -27.27 -20.44 21.83
N GLU A 473 -26.46 -19.44 21.39
CA GLU A 473 -25.70 -18.56 22.28
C GLU A 473 -26.53 -17.31 22.58
N TRP A 474 -26.87 -17.12 23.85
CA TRP A 474 -27.62 -15.95 24.29
C TRP A 474 -26.69 -14.75 24.51
N LEU A 475 -26.99 -13.64 23.85
CA LEU A 475 -26.19 -12.41 23.90
C LEU A 475 -26.46 -11.58 25.17
N ASN A 476 -27.64 -11.78 25.81
CA ASN A 476 -28.04 -11.21 27.09
C ASN A 476 -28.57 -12.29 28.04
N GLU A 477 -29.30 -11.91 29.09
CA GLU A 477 -29.83 -12.88 30.06
C GLU A 477 -30.77 -13.91 29.45
N GLY A 478 -31.43 -13.55 28.35
CA GLY A 478 -32.36 -14.41 27.63
C GLY A 478 -33.66 -14.67 28.36
N VAL A 479 -34.50 -15.52 27.79
CA VAL A 479 -35.78 -15.92 28.39
C VAL A 479 -35.62 -16.83 29.59
N ALA A 480 -36.59 -16.84 30.50
CA ALA A 480 -36.57 -17.64 31.74
C ALA A 480 -36.48 -19.15 31.46
N ASP A 481 -37.18 -19.67 30.45
CA ASP A 481 -37.10 -21.07 30.02
C ASP A 481 -36.46 -21.19 28.61
N LYS A 482 -35.15 -21.11 28.57
CA LYS A 482 -34.35 -21.27 27.32
C LYS A 482 -34.60 -22.60 26.63
N ALA A 483 -34.79 -23.68 27.40
CA ALA A 483 -35.00 -24.99 26.83
C ALA A 483 -36.42 -25.16 26.20
N ALA A 484 -37.42 -24.43 26.70
CA ALA A 484 -38.72 -24.39 26.04
C ALA A 484 -38.66 -23.61 24.74
N PHE A 485 -37.94 -22.47 24.71
CA PHE A 485 -37.71 -21.68 23.53
C PHE A 485 -36.93 -22.49 22.47
N GLU A 486 -35.83 -23.13 22.81
CA GLU A 486 -35.00 -23.93 21.91
C GLU A 486 -35.76 -25.12 21.31
N ARG A 487 -36.77 -25.64 22.01
CA ARG A 487 -37.67 -26.69 21.47
C ARG A 487 -38.72 -26.16 20.50
N SER A 488 -39.08 -24.89 20.59
CA SER A 488 -40.13 -24.25 19.77
C SER A 488 -39.61 -23.72 18.44
N ILE A 489 -38.30 -23.43 18.33
CA ILE A 489 -37.69 -22.98 17.08
C ILE A 489 -37.72 -24.09 16.01
N GLU A 490 -37.73 -23.68 14.74
CA GLU A 490 -37.73 -24.59 13.60
C GLU A 490 -36.64 -25.67 13.75
N PRO A 491 -36.96 -26.99 13.58
CA PRO A 491 -36.04 -28.07 13.90
C PRO A 491 -34.68 -28.03 13.13
N GLU A 492 -34.64 -27.33 12.01
CA GLU A 492 -33.44 -27.19 11.18
C GLU A 492 -32.62 -25.96 11.54
N LEU A 493 -33.20 -25.01 12.30
CA LEU A 493 -32.51 -23.83 12.78
C LEU A 493 -31.61 -24.23 13.93
N CYS A 494 -30.34 -23.79 13.92
CA CYS A 494 -29.37 -23.98 15.01
C CYS A 494 -28.97 -25.45 15.32
N ARG A 495 -29.33 -26.44 14.49
CA ARG A 495 -28.90 -27.83 14.67
C ARG A 495 -27.52 -28.13 14.12
N GLU A 496 -27.18 -27.51 12.99
CA GLU A 496 -25.89 -27.70 12.32
C GLU A 496 -24.95 -26.51 12.53
N GLN A 497 -25.44 -25.41 13.10
CA GLN A 497 -24.72 -24.17 13.27
C GLN A 497 -25.07 -23.48 14.60
N LEU A 498 -24.15 -22.64 15.08
CA LEU A 498 -24.38 -21.79 16.25
C LEU A 498 -25.28 -20.61 15.84
N CYS A 499 -26.40 -20.45 16.52
CA CYS A 499 -27.26 -19.28 16.41
C CYS A 499 -27.00 -18.31 17.56
N PHE A 500 -27.31 -17.04 17.36
CA PHE A 500 -27.24 -16.02 18.39
C PHE A 500 -28.64 -15.52 18.69
N ALA A 501 -29.00 -15.51 19.96
CA ALA A 501 -30.30 -15.04 20.43
C ALA A 501 -30.13 -13.83 21.34
N LEU A 502 -31.06 -12.87 21.21
CA LEU A 502 -31.12 -11.66 22.00
C LEU A 502 -32.60 -11.41 22.39
N THR A 503 -32.88 -11.11 23.64
CA THR A 503 -34.22 -10.66 24.08
C THR A 503 -34.30 -9.14 24.06
N VAL A 504 -35.37 -8.61 23.54
CA VAL A 504 -35.68 -7.18 23.44
C VAL A 504 -37.17 -6.98 23.35
N ASP A 505 -37.74 -6.10 24.19
CA ASP A 505 -39.13 -5.63 24.10
C ASP A 505 -39.25 -4.69 22.87
N LEU A 506 -39.79 -5.20 21.76
CA LEU A 506 -39.83 -4.50 20.47
C LEU A 506 -41.05 -3.61 20.28
N ASP A 507 -42.16 -3.92 20.98
CA ASP A 507 -43.42 -3.23 20.83
C ASP A 507 -43.85 -2.44 22.07
N ASP A 508 -42.97 -2.42 23.12
CA ASP A 508 -43.12 -1.65 24.35
C ASP A 508 -44.37 -2.10 25.20
N ASP A 509 -44.66 -3.42 25.12
CA ASP A 509 -45.77 -4.02 25.89
C ASP A 509 -45.32 -4.58 27.24
N GLY A 510 -44.02 -4.62 27.51
CA GLY A 510 -43.38 -5.08 28.74
C GLY A 510 -43.05 -6.56 28.75
N GLU A 511 -43.30 -7.31 27.66
CA GLU A 511 -42.83 -8.67 27.41
C GLU A 511 -41.67 -8.61 26.41
N GLU A 512 -40.71 -9.53 26.53
CA GLU A 512 -39.52 -9.50 25.65
C GLU A 512 -39.65 -10.50 24.51
N GLU A 513 -39.51 -10.05 23.26
CA GLU A 513 -39.38 -10.88 22.08
C GLU A 513 -37.98 -11.44 21.96
N VAL A 514 -37.86 -12.57 21.30
CA VAL A 514 -36.57 -13.20 20.98
C VAL A 514 -36.19 -12.96 19.53
N LEU A 515 -35.06 -12.31 19.34
CA LEU A 515 -34.42 -12.12 18.04
C LEU A 515 -33.37 -13.21 17.82
N ILE A 516 -33.46 -13.96 16.73
CA ILE A 516 -32.47 -14.98 16.36
C ILE A 516 -31.75 -14.60 15.06
N ALA A 517 -30.43 -14.59 15.12
CA ALA A 517 -29.56 -14.66 13.95
C ALA A 517 -29.17 -16.12 13.71
N ASP A 518 -29.53 -16.64 12.53
CA ASP A 518 -29.19 -18.01 12.12
C ASP A 518 -27.80 -18.12 11.49
N SER A 519 -27.13 -17.01 11.25
CA SER A 519 -25.75 -16.97 10.76
C SER A 519 -25.01 -15.77 11.37
N PRO A 520 -23.83 -15.98 11.95
CA PRO A 520 -22.98 -14.87 12.40
C PRO A 520 -22.42 -14.03 11.23
N GLU A 521 -22.41 -14.59 10.01
CA GLU A 521 -21.97 -13.91 8.77
C GLU A 521 -22.95 -12.85 8.30
N TYR A 522 -24.25 -13.14 8.46
CA TYR A 522 -25.31 -12.37 7.83
C TYR A 522 -26.37 -11.97 8.83
N ILE A 523 -26.02 -11.14 9.82
CA ILE A 523 -26.99 -10.51 10.73
C ILE A 523 -27.80 -9.44 9.97
N TYR A 524 -28.17 -9.76 8.72
CA TYR A 524 -29.02 -8.89 7.91
C TYR A 524 -30.50 -9.23 8.06
N ASP A 525 -30.79 -10.41 8.63
CA ASP A 525 -32.11 -10.96 8.83
C ASP A 525 -32.18 -11.59 10.24
N LEU A 526 -32.81 -10.89 11.17
CA LEU A 526 -33.08 -11.39 12.51
C LEU A 526 -34.52 -11.91 12.54
N LYS A 527 -34.70 -13.19 12.83
CA LYS A 527 -36.03 -13.79 13.02
C LYS A 527 -36.57 -13.37 14.39
N VAL A 528 -37.80 -12.90 14.43
CA VAL A 528 -38.50 -12.43 15.63
C VAL A 528 -39.50 -13.49 16.09
N TYR A 529 -39.38 -13.90 17.33
CA TYR A 529 -40.27 -14.81 18.01
C TYR A 529 -40.91 -14.11 19.20
N ASP A 530 -42.21 -14.30 19.35
CA ASP A 530 -43.03 -13.75 20.42
C ASP A 530 -43.78 -14.87 21.14
N LEU A 531 -44.11 -14.64 22.42
CA LEU A 531 -44.79 -15.58 23.27
C LEU A 531 -46.30 -15.32 23.20
N ASP A 532 -47.08 -16.31 22.76
CA ASP A 532 -48.55 -16.15 22.70
C ASP A 532 -49.23 -16.32 24.09
N GLU A 533 -50.50 -15.92 24.18
CA GLU A 533 -51.30 -16.04 25.42
C GLU A 533 -51.37 -17.49 25.94
N ALA A 534 -51.07 -18.50 25.12
CA ALA A 534 -51.04 -19.90 25.51
C ALA A 534 -49.65 -20.35 26.03
N GLY A 535 -48.63 -19.47 26.00
CA GLY A 535 -47.27 -19.74 26.43
C GLY A 535 -46.42 -20.49 25.35
N ALA A 536 -46.80 -20.39 24.10
CA ALA A 536 -46.03 -20.97 22.99
C ALA A 536 -45.29 -19.88 22.20
N TRP A 537 -44.04 -20.15 21.89
CA TRP A 537 -43.21 -19.24 21.09
C TRP A 537 -43.56 -19.38 19.58
N ASN A 538 -43.97 -18.29 18.97
CA ASN A 538 -44.35 -18.21 17.58
C ASN A 538 -43.47 -17.23 16.82
N LYS A 539 -43.05 -17.59 15.62
CA LYS A 539 -42.35 -16.67 14.73
C LYS A 539 -43.33 -15.62 14.19
N VAL A 540 -43.17 -14.39 14.64
CA VAL A 540 -44.07 -13.27 14.29
C VAL A 540 -43.53 -12.40 13.16
N GLY A 541 -42.22 -12.45 12.87
CA GLY A 541 -41.64 -11.61 11.84
C GLY A 541 -40.16 -11.77 11.64
N ARG A 542 -39.58 -10.74 11.01
CA ARG A 542 -38.15 -10.61 10.83
C ARG A 542 -37.73 -9.14 10.72
N LEU A 543 -36.56 -8.80 11.25
CA LEU A 543 -35.91 -7.52 11.05
C LEU A 543 -34.87 -7.66 9.96
N ILE A 544 -35.01 -6.89 8.87
CA ILE A 544 -34.13 -6.97 7.70
C ILE A 544 -33.35 -5.68 7.57
N MET A 545 -32.04 -5.78 7.44
CA MET A 545 -31.18 -4.64 7.16
C MET A 545 -31.36 -4.15 5.72
N PRO A 546 -31.55 -2.85 5.48
CA PRO A 546 -31.65 -2.32 4.12
C PRO A 546 -30.42 -2.65 3.28
N SER A 547 -30.59 -3.02 2.01
CA SER A 547 -29.52 -3.42 1.08
C SER A 547 -28.42 -2.36 0.89
N SER A 548 -28.73 -1.08 1.13
CA SER A 548 -27.76 0.03 1.12
C SER A 548 -26.76 -0.01 2.28
N SER A 549 -27.00 -0.81 3.31
CA SER A 549 -26.14 -0.93 4.50
C SER A 549 -25.19 -2.13 4.44
N TYR A 550 -25.28 -3.00 3.43
CA TYR A 550 -24.41 -4.17 3.24
C TYR A 550 -22.92 -3.84 3.08
N TYR A 551 -22.57 -2.58 2.83
CA TYR A 551 -21.19 -2.15 2.65
C TYR A 551 -20.51 -1.63 3.93
N TYR A 552 -21.23 -1.53 5.04
CA TYR A 552 -20.63 -1.16 6.32
C TYR A 552 -20.19 -2.43 7.06
N ASN A 553 -18.90 -2.61 7.10
CA ASN A 553 -18.16 -3.70 7.73
C ASN A 553 -18.10 -3.51 9.27
N GLU A 554 -19.23 -3.24 9.91
CA GLU A 554 -19.29 -3.19 11.36
C GLU A 554 -19.49 -4.61 11.92
N ASP A 555 -18.78 -4.91 12.98
CA ASP A 555 -18.97 -6.12 13.79
C ASP A 555 -20.34 -6.03 14.50
N LEU A 556 -21.41 -6.29 13.75
CA LEU A 556 -22.79 -6.20 14.26
C LEU A 556 -23.02 -7.14 15.44
N LEU A 557 -22.44 -8.34 15.41
CA LEU A 557 -22.50 -9.26 16.53
C LEU A 557 -21.86 -8.68 17.79
N GLY A 558 -20.69 -8.05 17.65
CA GLY A 558 -20.04 -7.36 18.75
C GLY A 558 -20.82 -6.15 19.25
N VAL A 559 -21.51 -5.41 18.38
CA VAL A 559 -22.40 -4.30 18.75
C VAL A 559 -23.59 -4.83 19.57
N LEU A 560 -24.23 -5.91 19.11
CA LEU A 560 -25.33 -6.56 19.85
C LEU A 560 -24.87 -7.13 21.20
N LYS A 561 -23.73 -7.82 21.24
CA LYS A 561 -23.12 -8.33 22.50
C LYS A 561 -22.81 -7.24 23.51
N ARG A 562 -22.43 -6.06 23.06
CA ARG A 562 -22.14 -4.91 23.94
C ARG A 562 -23.39 -4.10 24.33
N GLY A 563 -24.56 -4.47 23.84
CA GLY A 563 -25.81 -3.73 24.07
C GLY A 563 -25.77 -2.31 23.47
N GLN A 564 -24.97 -2.07 22.45
CA GLN A 564 -24.79 -0.76 21.81
C GLN A 564 -25.83 -0.51 20.71
N TYR A 565 -27.09 -0.78 21.01
CA TYR A 565 -28.24 -0.51 20.13
C TYR A 565 -29.26 0.31 20.87
N ARG A 566 -30.17 0.95 20.16
CA ARG A 566 -31.33 1.64 20.70
C ARG A 566 -32.56 1.32 19.87
N LEU A 567 -33.68 1.16 20.56
CA LEU A 567 -34.98 1.07 19.90
C LEU A 567 -35.45 2.47 19.54
N GLU A 568 -35.98 2.63 18.35
CA GLU A 568 -36.48 3.91 17.86
C GLU A 568 -37.83 3.68 17.17
N LEU A 569 -38.87 4.34 17.67
CA LEU A 569 -40.21 4.30 17.08
C LEU A 569 -40.14 4.88 15.66
N PRO A 570 -40.79 4.23 14.66
CA PRO A 570 -40.79 4.72 13.29
C PRO A 570 -41.44 6.12 13.24
N ARG A 571 -40.70 7.09 12.69
CA ARG A 571 -41.15 8.49 12.56
C ARG A 571 -42.42 8.64 11.68
N TYR A 572 -42.63 7.70 10.75
CA TYR A 572 -43.75 7.69 9.81
C TYR A 572 -44.49 6.38 9.90
N MET A 573 -45.81 6.45 9.97
CA MET A 573 -46.70 5.31 10.02
C MET A 573 -46.68 4.55 8.67
N SER A 574 -46.85 3.24 8.73
CA SER A 574 -47.05 2.40 7.54
C SER A 574 -48.48 2.55 7.00
N ILE A 575 -48.64 2.48 5.67
CA ILE A 575 -49.94 2.52 5.03
C ILE A 575 -50.35 1.10 4.64
N HIS A 576 -51.51 0.65 5.11
CA HIS A 576 -52.05 -0.65 4.83
C HIS A 576 -53.08 -0.57 3.68
N PHE A 577 -52.88 -1.38 2.64
CA PHE A 577 -53.82 -1.53 1.51
C PHE A 577 -54.27 -3.00 1.42
N GLY A 578 -55.39 -3.32 2.01
CA GLY A 578 -55.81 -4.73 2.07
C GLY A 578 -54.79 -5.59 2.83
N GLY A 579 -54.22 -6.58 2.18
CA GLY A 579 -53.18 -7.44 2.78
C GLY A 579 -51.72 -6.97 2.57
N THR A 580 -51.50 -5.77 2.03
CA THR A 580 -50.17 -5.25 1.71
C THR A 580 -49.81 -4.06 2.60
N VAL A 581 -48.59 -4.04 3.16
CA VAL A 581 -48.08 -2.97 3.99
C VAL A 581 -47.00 -2.21 3.24
N MET A 582 -47.13 -0.87 3.14
CA MET A 582 -46.09 0.00 2.65
C MET A 582 -45.48 0.75 3.85
N SER A 583 -44.22 0.47 4.18
CA SER A 583 -43.48 1.15 5.21
C SER A 583 -42.56 2.23 4.61
N PHE A 584 -42.35 3.30 5.37
CA PHE A 584 -41.47 4.37 4.96
C PHE A 584 -40.02 3.91 4.99
N SER A 585 -39.31 4.10 3.87
CA SER A 585 -37.85 3.91 3.80
C SER A 585 -37.21 5.29 3.69
N PRO A 586 -36.40 5.74 4.65
CA PRO A 586 -35.76 7.05 4.58
C PRO A 586 -34.76 7.11 3.42
N MET A 587 -34.84 8.20 2.61
CA MET A 587 -33.75 8.52 1.68
C MET A 587 -32.55 9.00 2.51
N ARG A 588 -31.36 8.49 2.22
CA ARG A 588 -30.14 9.03 2.79
C ARG A 588 -30.00 10.50 2.38
N SER A 589 -29.79 11.39 3.37
CA SER A 589 -29.16 12.68 3.10
C SER A 589 -27.70 12.38 2.72
N GLU A 590 -27.33 12.74 1.50
CA GLU A 590 -25.94 12.78 1.03
C GLU A 590 -25.08 13.69 1.90
#